data_a5dd52f6db139cd2111b364182bc6831
#
_entry.id   a5dd52f6db139cd2111b364182bc6831
#
_cell.length_a   1.000
_cell.length_b   1.000
_cell.length_c   1.000
_cell.angle_alpha   90.00
_cell.angle_beta   90.00
_cell.angle_gamma   90.00
#
_symmetry.space_group_name_H-M   'P 1'
#
loop_
_entity.id
_entity.type
_entity.pdbx_description
1 polymer ?
#
loop_
_entity_poly.entity_id
_entity_poly.type
_entity_poly.pdbx_seq_one_letter_code
_entity_poly.pdbx_strand_id
1 'polypeptide(L)'
;MHRYAAAPDPYILPGSAVLKNIPGLDEAEQLAAFERNAVAWRSLSIPTGHYDVAHLKAIHKHLFQDVYSWAGEFRTIPMAKGASRFAQPQYIEQETRKILGRIAVAEMRTAPVDRFTAALAEMISELNAVHPFRDGNGRTIRAIALLLAEDCGHAFDLTAVTPALWTEASILAFQGNNHALEVLLHDALHPLPVPDQK
;
A
#
# COMPACT_ATOMS: atom_id res chain seq x y z
N MET A 1 12.59 39.41 -0.06
CA MET A 1 11.92 38.16 -0.42
C MET A 1 12.00 37.23 0.79
N HIS A 2 10.94 37.14 1.59
CA HIS A 2 10.88 36.19 2.69
C HIS A 2 10.62 34.79 2.09
N ARG A 3 11.66 33.95 2.08
CA ARG A 3 11.47 32.50 1.85
C ARG A 3 10.73 31.96 3.07
N TYR A 4 9.48 31.58 2.90
CA TYR A 4 8.78 30.77 3.90
C TYR A 4 9.59 29.47 4.04
N ALA A 5 10.25 29.30 5.18
CA ALA A 5 10.82 28.00 5.52
C ALA A 5 9.67 26.99 5.57
N ALA A 6 9.80 25.89 4.87
CA ALA A 6 8.83 24.80 4.99
C ALA A 6 8.73 24.38 6.46
N ALA A 7 7.52 24.18 6.96
CA ALA A 7 7.34 23.70 8.31
C ALA A 7 8.11 22.39 8.50
N PRO A 8 8.78 22.18 9.63
CA PRO A 8 9.53 20.94 9.87
C PRO A 8 8.60 19.74 9.79
N ASP A 9 9.08 18.65 9.19
CA ASP A 9 8.34 17.40 9.10
C ASP A 9 8.11 16.83 10.52
N PRO A 10 6.85 16.72 11.00
CA PRO A 10 6.57 16.28 12.37
C PRO A 10 6.92 14.79 12.60
N TYR A 11 7.14 14.04 11.53
CA TYR A 11 7.45 12.61 11.58
C TYR A 11 8.96 12.31 11.67
N ILE A 12 9.82 13.31 11.56
CA ILE A 12 11.28 13.13 11.56
C ILE A 12 11.86 13.50 12.93
N LEU A 13 12.92 12.80 13.34
CA LEU A 13 13.69 13.14 14.53
C LEU A 13 14.37 14.51 14.35
N PRO A 14 14.40 15.38 15.36
CA PRO A 14 15.04 16.68 15.26
C PRO A 14 16.49 16.60 14.81
N GLY A 15 16.87 17.36 13.78
CA GLY A 15 18.23 17.38 13.25
C GLY A 15 18.67 16.13 12.47
N SER A 16 17.73 15.26 12.11
CA SER A 16 17.99 14.00 11.44
C SER A 16 17.13 13.86 10.17
N ALA A 17 17.39 12.82 9.37
CA ALA A 17 16.51 12.35 8.29
C ALA A 17 15.72 11.08 8.70
N VAL A 18 15.91 10.60 9.92
CA VAL A 18 15.31 9.36 10.43
C VAL A 18 13.90 9.62 10.95
N LEU A 19 12.95 8.75 10.61
CA LEU A 19 11.58 8.82 11.12
C LEU A 19 11.55 8.56 12.63
N LYS A 20 10.71 9.31 13.34
CA LYS A 20 10.36 9.03 14.73
C LYS A 20 9.79 7.62 14.82
N ASN A 21 10.36 6.83 15.69
CA ASN A 21 10.03 5.41 15.80
C ASN A 21 9.94 4.99 17.27
N ILE A 22 9.18 3.91 17.53
CA ILE A 22 8.93 3.40 18.89
C ILE A 22 10.21 2.83 19.52
N PRO A 23 11.07 2.05 18.80
CA PRO A 23 12.29 1.52 19.39
C PRO A 23 13.36 2.58 19.71
N GLY A 24 13.17 3.85 19.32
CA GLY A 24 14.11 4.93 19.64
C GLY A 24 15.40 4.90 18.83
N LEU A 25 15.37 4.28 17.64
CA LEU A 25 16.53 4.18 16.75
C LEU A 25 16.75 5.53 16.01
N ASP A 26 17.97 6.00 15.97
CA ASP A 26 18.40 7.26 15.33
C ASP A 26 19.24 7.05 14.06
N GLU A 27 19.66 5.79 13.79
CA GLU A 27 20.37 5.39 12.60
C GLU A 27 19.42 4.79 11.56
N ALA A 28 19.46 5.32 10.31
CA ALA A 28 18.55 4.92 9.24
C ALA A 28 18.63 3.43 8.89
N GLU A 29 19.84 2.85 8.88
CA GLU A 29 20.03 1.44 8.56
C GLU A 29 19.48 0.52 9.65
N GLN A 30 19.64 0.88 10.92
CA GLN A 30 19.11 0.12 12.06
C GLN A 30 17.59 0.16 12.06
N LEU A 31 16.98 1.34 11.81
CA LEU A 31 15.53 1.48 11.67
C LEU A 31 15.01 0.64 10.51
N ALA A 32 15.65 0.71 9.34
CA ALA A 32 15.25 -0.08 8.17
C ALA A 32 15.35 -1.60 8.41
N ALA A 33 16.36 -2.06 9.14
CA ALA A 33 16.51 -3.47 9.51
C ALA A 33 15.43 -3.91 10.50
N PHE A 34 15.16 -3.12 11.53
CA PHE A 34 14.10 -3.37 12.51
C PHE A 34 12.73 -3.42 11.83
N GLU A 35 12.43 -2.41 11.01
CA GLU A 35 11.16 -2.32 10.27
C GLU A 35 10.93 -3.53 9.36
N ARG A 36 11.95 -3.95 8.59
CA ARG A 36 11.83 -5.14 7.72
C ARG A 36 11.44 -6.38 8.53
N ASN A 37 12.09 -6.62 9.66
CA ASN A 37 11.83 -7.79 10.49
C ASN A 37 10.44 -7.73 11.14
N ALA A 38 10.07 -6.59 11.70
CA ALA A 38 8.76 -6.37 12.32
C ALA A 38 7.63 -6.54 11.29
N VAL A 39 7.75 -5.92 10.12
CA VAL A 39 6.74 -6.02 9.05
C VAL A 39 6.68 -7.44 8.49
N ALA A 40 7.81 -8.13 8.30
CA ALA A 40 7.82 -9.53 7.85
C ALA A 40 7.05 -10.43 8.82
N TRP A 41 7.27 -10.28 10.12
CA TRP A 41 6.52 -11.00 11.15
C TRP A 41 5.02 -10.69 11.11
N ARG A 42 4.66 -9.41 11.04
CA ARG A 42 3.26 -8.97 10.99
C ARG A 42 2.55 -9.41 9.71
N SER A 43 3.29 -9.55 8.61
CA SER A 43 2.72 -10.00 7.33
C SER A 43 2.23 -11.45 7.33
N LEU A 44 2.55 -12.24 8.36
CA LEU A 44 2.05 -13.62 8.50
C LEU A 44 0.56 -13.69 8.89
N SER A 45 -0.03 -12.58 9.35
CA SER A 45 -1.41 -12.55 9.83
C SER A 45 -2.06 -11.19 9.57
N ILE A 46 -2.35 -10.89 8.31
CA ILE A 46 -3.00 -9.62 7.94
C ILE A 46 -4.48 -9.63 8.38
N PRO A 47 -4.99 -8.56 9.02
CA PRO A 47 -6.38 -8.49 9.42
C PRO A 47 -7.32 -8.46 8.20
N THR A 48 -8.39 -9.24 8.26
CA THR A 48 -9.48 -9.21 7.29
C THR A 48 -10.43 -8.04 7.54
N GLY A 49 -11.23 -7.63 6.53
CA GLY A 49 -12.16 -6.52 6.66
C GLY A 49 -13.01 -6.29 5.39
N HIS A 50 -13.53 -5.08 5.25
CA HIS A 50 -14.52 -4.75 4.21
C HIS A 50 -13.95 -3.99 3.00
N TYR A 51 -12.63 -3.93 2.84
CA TYR A 51 -11.96 -3.20 1.76
C TYR A 51 -12.32 -1.71 1.72
N ASP A 52 -12.54 -1.12 2.89
CA ASP A 52 -12.84 0.29 3.10
C ASP A 52 -11.64 1.04 3.73
N VAL A 53 -11.82 2.32 4.01
CA VAL A 53 -10.80 3.17 4.65
C VAL A 53 -10.37 2.62 6.02
N ALA A 54 -11.33 2.10 6.80
CA ALA A 54 -11.02 1.54 8.13
C ALA A 54 -10.16 0.29 8.00
N HIS A 55 -10.45 -0.58 7.03
CA HIS A 55 -9.65 -1.77 6.75
C HIS A 55 -8.23 -1.42 6.27
N LEU A 56 -8.09 -0.47 5.34
CA LEU A 56 -6.75 0.00 4.89
C LEU A 56 -5.92 0.54 6.06
N LYS A 57 -6.52 1.35 6.94
CA LYS A 57 -5.88 1.87 8.16
C LYS A 57 -5.52 0.75 9.14
N ALA A 58 -6.39 -0.26 9.30
CA ALA A 58 -6.15 -1.41 10.16
C ALA A 58 -4.96 -2.26 9.67
N ILE A 59 -4.87 -2.50 8.35
CA ILE A 59 -3.72 -3.20 7.74
C ILE A 59 -2.43 -2.42 8.00
N HIS A 60 -2.42 -1.12 7.73
CA HIS A 60 -1.23 -0.30 7.99
C HIS A 60 -0.85 -0.30 9.47
N LYS A 61 -1.82 -0.15 10.37
CA LYS A 61 -1.59 -0.23 11.81
C LYS A 61 -0.98 -1.57 12.19
N HIS A 62 -1.55 -2.66 11.72
CA HIS A 62 -1.06 -4.02 12.01
C HIS A 62 0.39 -4.22 11.57
N LEU A 63 0.74 -3.77 10.36
CA LEU A 63 2.08 -3.94 9.82
C LEU A 63 3.14 -3.11 10.55
N PHE A 64 2.79 -1.91 11.02
CA PHE A 64 3.76 -0.91 11.48
C PHE A 64 3.64 -0.53 12.95
N GLN A 65 2.73 -1.12 13.72
CA GLN A 65 2.46 -0.77 15.12
C GLN A 65 3.66 -0.93 16.06
N ASP A 66 4.61 -1.79 15.74
CA ASP A 66 5.82 -1.98 16.54
C ASP A 66 6.92 -0.99 16.18
N VAL A 67 6.76 -0.27 15.06
CA VAL A 67 7.76 0.64 14.50
C VAL A 67 7.36 2.10 14.70
N TYR A 68 6.11 2.43 14.40
CA TYR A 68 5.66 3.82 14.36
C TYR A 68 4.43 4.07 15.23
N SER A 69 4.47 5.09 16.06
CA SER A 69 3.33 5.52 16.90
C SER A 69 2.14 6.03 16.07
N TRP A 70 2.37 6.49 14.84
CA TRP A 70 1.37 6.94 13.89
C TRP A 70 0.87 5.83 12.94
N ALA A 71 1.22 4.56 13.21
CA ALA A 71 0.75 3.45 12.41
C ALA A 71 -0.79 3.42 12.34
N GLY A 72 -1.33 3.32 11.13
CA GLY A 72 -2.77 3.37 10.87
C GLY A 72 -3.33 4.79 10.68
N GLU A 73 -2.52 5.84 10.86
CA GLU A 73 -2.98 7.22 10.65
C GLU A 73 -2.54 7.78 9.30
N PHE A 74 -3.45 8.49 8.62
CA PHE A 74 -3.11 9.20 7.40
C PHE A 74 -2.14 10.34 7.71
N ARG A 75 -1.22 10.57 6.76
CA ARG A 75 -0.25 11.67 6.89
C ARG A 75 -0.94 13.04 6.91
N THR A 76 -0.36 13.96 7.64
CA THR A 76 -0.85 15.32 7.80
C THR A 76 -0.05 16.35 7.00
N ILE A 77 0.99 15.92 6.28
CA ILE A 77 1.88 16.79 5.49
C ILE A 77 1.81 16.45 4.00
N PRO A 78 2.05 17.44 3.12
CA PRO A 78 2.26 17.19 1.71
C PRO A 78 3.50 16.31 1.49
N MET A 79 3.44 15.43 0.49
CA MET A 79 4.57 14.59 0.13
C MET A 79 4.78 14.59 -1.39
N ALA A 80 6.05 14.42 -1.78
CA ALA A 80 6.46 14.24 -3.17
C ALA A 80 7.63 13.24 -3.22
N LYS A 81 7.78 12.54 -4.34
CA LYS A 81 8.92 11.66 -4.62
C LYS A 81 9.42 11.95 -6.03
N GLY A 82 10.62 12.52 -6.15
CA GLY A 82 11.11 13.05 -7.42
C GLY A 82 10.18 14.14 -7.98
N ALA A 83 9.71 13.97 -9.21
CA ALA A 83 8.74 14.88 -9.84
C ALA A 83 7.27 14.57 -9.48
N SER A 84 7.00 13.41 -8.86
CA SER A 84 5.65 12.95 -8.53
C SER A 84 5.15 13.64 -7.26
N ARG A 85 4.01 14.32 -7.36
CA ARG A 85 3.30 14.91 -6.22
C ARG A 85 2.12 14.03 -5.86
N PHE A 86 2.05 13.62 -4.58
CA PHE A 86 0.94 12.85 -4.05
C PHE A 86 -0.24 13.76 -3.67
N ALA A 87 -1.39 13.16 -3.34
CA ALA A 87 -2.56 13.92 -2.92
C ALA A 87 -2.26 14.85 -1.74
N GLN A 88 -2.92 16.01 -1.70
CA GLN A 88 -2.82 16.92 -0.55
C GLN A 88 -3.50 16.28 0.67
N PRO A 89 -2.99 16.50 1.89
CA PRO A 89 -3.46 15.83 3.11
C PRO A 89 -4.98 15.90 3.32
N GLN A 90 -5.58 17.06 3.05
CA GLN A 90 -7.02 17.27 3.22
C GLN A 90 -7.91 16.44 2.30
N TYR A 91 -7.37 15.89 1.22
CA TYR A 91 -8.12 15.06 0.25
C TYR A 91 -7.88 13.56 0.42
N ILE A 92 -6.90 13.15 1.24
CA ILE A 92 -6.49 11.75 1.37
C ILE A 92 -7.68 10.86 1.74
N GLU A 93 -8.43 11.20 2.78
CA GLU A 93 -9.53 10.36 3.23
C GLU A 93 -10.64 10.27 2.18
N GLN A 94 -11.01 11.40 1.57
CA GLN A 94 -12.05 11.45 0.55
C GLN A 94 -11.66 10.61 -0.68
N GLU A 95 -10.45 10.78 -1.21
CA GLU A 95 -9.99 10.05 -2.38
C GLU A 95 -9.80 8.56 -2.08
N THR A 96 -9.23 8.21 -0.92
CA THR A 96 -9.13 6.81 -0.50
C THR A 96 -10.51 6.14 -0.39
N ARG A 97 -11.49 6.83 0.20
CA ARG A 97 -12.87 6.35 0.30
C ARG A 97 -13.52 6.15 -1.07
N LYS A 98 -13.31 7.06 -1.99
CA LYS A 98 -13.81 6.98 -3.36
C LYS A 98 -13.20 5.80 -4.13
N ILE A 99 -11.90 5.58 -4.00
CA ILE A 99 -11.20 4.46 -4.64
C ILE A 99 -11.73 3.13 -4.10
N LEU A 100 -11.69 2.95 -2.79
CA LEU A 100 -12.11 1.70 -2.14
C LEU A 100 -13.61 1.45 -2.27
N GLY A 101 -14.42 2.50 -2.30
CA GLY A 101 -15.87 2.40 -2.50
C GLY A 101 -16.31 1.86 -3.87
N ARG A 102 -15.39 1.76 -4.84
CA ARG A 102 -15.66 1.10 -6.14
C ARG A 102 -15.43 -0.41 -6.12
N ILE A 103 -14.87 -0.94 -5.01
CA ILE A 103 -14.60 -2.37 -4.88
C ILE A 103 -15.90 -3.10 -4.56
N ALA A 104 -16.44 -3.76 -5.57
CA ALA A 104 -17.60 -4.64 -5.43
C ALA A 104 -17.13 -6.10 -5.38
N VAL A 105 -16.76 -6.59 -4.20
CA VAL A 105 -16.18 -7.93 -4.01
C VAL A 105 -17.05 -9.03 -4.64
N ALA A 106 -18.37 -8.94 -4.51
CA ALA A 106 -19.30 -9.92 -5.08
C ALA A 106 -19.24 -9.99 -6.62
N GLU A 107 -19.07 -8.82 -7.28
CA GLU A 107 -18.91 -8.75 -8.74
C GLU A 107 -17.50 -9.21 -9.15
N MET A 108 -16.48 -8.87 -8.38
CA MET A 108 -15.11 -9.23 -8.66
C MET A 108 -14.88 -10.75 -8.58
N ARG A 109 -15.57 -11.46 -7.68
CA ARG A 109 -15.50 -12.93 -7.56
C ARG A 109 -15.93 -13.67 -8.82
N THR A 110 -16.80 -13.10 -9.62
CA THR A 110 -17.35 -13.70 -10.84
C THR A 110 -16.80 -13.07 -12.11
N ALA A 111 -15.95 -12.05 -11.98
CA ALA A 111 -15.38 -11.38 -13.14
C ALA A 111 -14.36 -12.27 -13.86
N PRO A 112 -14.26 -12.17 -15.20
CA PRO A 112 -13.11 -12.72 -15.92
C PRO A 112 -11.80 -12.17 -15.36
N VAL A 113 -10.74 -12.99 -15.39
CA VAL A 113 -9.43 -12.63 -14.80
C VAL A 113 -8.88 -11.30 -15.33
N ASP A 114 -9.03 -11.03 -16.62
CA ASP A 114 -8.57 -9.76 -17.23
C ASP A 114 -9.30 -8.55 -16.61
N ARG A 115 -10.61 -8.68 -16.39
CA ARG A 115 -11.39 -7.61 -15.75
C ARG A 115 -11.04 -7.45 -14.29
N PHE A 116 -10.78 -8.55 -13.60
CA PHE A 116 -10.34 -8.54 -12.21
C PHE A 116 -8.97 -7.85 -12.07
N THR A 117 -7.98 -8.23 -12.90
CA THR A 117 -6.64 -7.64 -12.87
C THR A 117 -6.64 -6.17 -13.25
N ALA A 118 -7.46 -5.75 -14.21
CA ALA A 118 -7.60 -4.34 -14.57
C ALA A 118 -8.15 -3.52 -13.39
N ALA A 119 -9.20 -3.99 -12.72
CA ALA A 119 -9.78 -3.32 -11.55
C ALA A 119 -8.79 -3.26 -10.38
N LEU A 120 -8.03 -4.34 -10.16
CA LEU A 120 -7.00 -4.41 -9.12
C LEU A 120 -5.84 -3.45 -9.42
N ALA A 121 -5.38 -3.38 -10.68
CA ALA A 121 -4.34 -2.47 -11.13
C ALA A 121 -4.78 -1.00 -10.95
N GLU A 122 -6.01 -0.67 -11.30
CA GLU A 122 -6.58 0.67 -11.11
C GLU A 122 -6.58 1.05 -9.62
N MET A 123 -7.08 0.18 -8.74
CA MET A 123 -7.08 0.41 -7.30
C MET A 123 -5.66 0.66 -6.76
N ILE A 124 -4.69 -0.19 -7.13
CA ILE A 124 -3.29 -0.08 -6.70
C ILE A 124 -2.68 1.24 -7.18
N SER A 125 -2.87 1.58 -8.45
CA SER A 125 -2.36 2.80 -9.08
C SER A 125 -2.88 4.06 -8.39
N GLU A 126 -4.18 4.14 -8.20
CA GLU A 126 -4.82 5.30 -7.57
C GLU A 126 -4.44 5.44 -6.08
N LEU A 127 -4.39 4.33 -5.32
CA LEU A 127 -3.91 4.36 -3.93
C LEU A 127 -2.43 4.79 -3.85
N ASN A 128 -1.60 4.39 -4.81
CA ASN A 128 -0.22 4.87 -4.92
C ASN A 128 -0.17 6.37 -5.22
N ALA A 129 -1.09 6.90 -6.04
CA ALA A 129 -1.17 8.33 -6.32
C ALA A 129 -1.68 9.15 -5.12
N VAL A 130 -2.60 8.62 -4.34
CA VAL A 130 -3.04 9.23 -3.08
C VAL A 130 -1.91 9.21 -2.04
N HIS A 131 -1.20 8.08 -1.92
CA HIS A 131 -0.09 7.87 -0.98
C HIS A 131 -0.46 8.25 0.45
N PRO A 132 -1.44 7.55 1.05
CA PRO A 132 -2.15 8.05 2.24
C PRO A 132 -1.32 8.11 3.52
N PHE A 133 -0.28 7.29 3.66
CA PHE A 133 0.53 7.20 4.87
C PHE A 133 1.88 7.91 4.72
N ARG A 134 2.53 8.21 5.85
CA ARG A 134 3.86 8.84 5.84
C ARG A 134 4.94 7.90 5.29
N ASP A 135 4.83 6.61 5.58
CA ASP A 135 5.64 5.52 5.05
C ASP A 135 4.78 4.24 4.97
N GLY A 136 5.30 3.17 4.38
CA GLY A 136 4.63 1.87 4.33
C GLY A 136 3.51 1.72 3.30
N ASN A 137 3.25 2.72 2.46
CA ASN A 137 2.16 2.70 1.49
C ASN A 137 2.21 1.48 0.57
N GLY A 138 3.35 1.20 -0.06
CA GLY A 138 3.48 0.07 -0.99
C GLY A 138 3.21 -1.29 -0.35
N ARG A 139 3.64 -1.50 0.90
CA ARG A 139 3.40 -2.75 1.64
C ARG A 139 1.92 -2.90 2.03
N THR A 140 1.31 -1.82 2.48
CA THR A 140 -0.12 -1.79 2.83
C THR A 140 -1.01 -2.00 1.61
N ILE A 141 -0.73 -1.33 0.49
CA ILE A 141 -1.48 -1.46 -0.76
C ILE A 141 -1.34 -2.89 -1.32
N ARG A 142 -0.14 -3.46 -1.25
CA ARG A 142 0.07 -4.87 -1.64
C ARG A 142 -0.72 -5.81 -0.74
N ALA A 143 -0.69 -5.61 0.58
CA ALA A 143 -1.40 -6.47 1.52
C ALA A 143 -2.92 -6.47 1.27
N ILE A 144 -3.55 -5.32 1.08
CA ILE A 144 -4.99 -5.24 0.78
C ILE A 144 -5.32 -5.87 -0.59
N ALA A 145 -4.42 -5.72 -1.58
CA ALA A 145 -4.60 -6.32 -2.90
C ALA A 145 -4.53 -7.86 -2.87
N LEU A 146 -3.61 -8.41 -2.07
CA LEU A 146 -3.48 -9.86 -1.85
C LEU A 146 -4.72 -10.43 -1.17
N LEU A 147 -5.20 -9.80 -0.10
CA LEU A 147 -6.43 -10.20 0.59
C LEU A 147 -7.65 -10.17 -0.35
N LEU A 148 -7.76 -9.11 -1.16
CA LEU A 148 -8.87 -8.99 -2.12
C LEU A 148 -8.81 -10.09 -3.17
N ALA A 149 -7.61 -10.43 -3.67
CA ALA A 149 -7.45 -11.52 -4.61
C ALA A 149 -7.84 -12.87 -3.99
N GLU A 150 -7.39 -13.15 -2.77
CA GLU A 150 -7.74 -14.37 -2.03
C GLU A 150 -9.24 -14.47 -1.79
N ASP A 151 -9.89 -13.42 -1.34
CA ASP A 151 -11.34 -13.35 -1.16
C ASP A 151 -12.13 -13.53 -2.47
N CYS A 152 -11.50 -13.20 -3.60
CA CYS A 152 -12.07 -13.40 -4.93
C CYS A 152 -11.72 -14.76 -5.56
N GLY A 153 -11.05 -15.66 -4.83
CA GLY A 153 -10.72 -17.01 -5.29
C GLY A 153 -9.42 -17.12 -6.08
N HIS A 154 -8.52 -16.15 -5.91
CA HIS A 154 -7.22 -16.13 -6.59
C HIS A 154 -6.07 -16.18 -5.57
N ALA A 155 -5.05 -17.00 -5.88
CA ALA A 155 -3.76 -16.97 -5.18
C ALA A 155 -2.77 -16.10 -5.96
N PHE A 156 -1.86 -15.43 -5.25
CA PHE A 156 -0.74 -14.70 -5.84
C PHE A 156 0.53 -15.54 -5.81
N ASP A 157 1.15 -15.75 -6.95
CA ASP A 157 2.53 -16.23 -7.01
C ASP A 157 3.50 -15.04 -6.82
N LEU A 158 3.91 -14.83 -5.58
CA LEU A 158 4.86 -13.79 -5.23
C LEU A 158 6.28 -14.07 -5.72
N THR A 159 6.59 -15.28 -6.19
CA THR A 159 7.92 -15.62 -6.75
C THR A 159 8.13 -14.99 -8.12
N ALA A 160 7.07 -14.80 -8.88
CA ALA A 160 7.07 -14.12 -10.17
C ALA A 160 7.13 -12.59 -10.04
N VAL A 161 6.76 -12.05 -8.87
CA VAL A 161 6.63 -10.59 -8.62
C VAL A 161 7.79 -10.09 -7.78
N THR A 162 8.91 -9.78 -8.42
CA THR A 162 10.03 -9.17 -7.71
C THR A 162 9.71 -7.73 -7.25
N PRO A 163 10.33 -7.22 -6.17
CA PRO A 163 10.18 -5.83 -5.76
C PRO A 163 10.53 -4.81 -6.84
N ALA A 164 11.48 -5.14 -7.73
CA ALA A 164 11.88 -4.29 -8.84
C ALA A 164 10.77 -4.18 -9.90
N LEU A 165 10.23 -5.31 -10.36
CA LEU A 165 9.12 -5.35 -11.32
C LEU A 165 7.88 -4.64 -10.79
N TRP A 166 7.52 -4.88 -9.52
CA TRP A 166 6.42 -4.18 -8.87
C TRP A 166 6.62 -2.66 -8.85
N THR A 167 7.84 -2.21 -8.52
CA THR A 167 8.16 -0.78 -8.46
C THR A 167 8.09 -0.14 -9.84
N GLU A 168 8.66 -0.78 -10.86
CA GLU A 168 8.64 -0.30 -12.24
C GLU A 168 7.21 -0.20 -12.78
N ALA A 169 6.41 -1.26 -12.65
CA ALA A 169 5.01 -1.27 -13.05
C ALA A 169 4.19 -0.19 -12.31
N SER A 170 4.45 0.00 -11.01
CA SER A 170 3.80 1.05 -10.21
C SER A 170 4.18 2.47 -10.65
N ILE A 171 5.41 2.69 -11.11
CA ILE A 171 5.85 4.01 -11.66
C ILE A 171 5.12 4.30 -12.97
N LEU A 172 5.03 3.32 -13.87
CA LEU A 172 4.29 3.47 -15.13
C LEU A 172 2.80 3.73 -14.87
N ALA A 173 2.21 3.00 -13.94
CA ALA A 173 0.81 3.18 -13.53
C ALA A 173 0.56 4.58 -12.94
N PHE A 174 1.49 5.11 -12.13
CA PHE A 174 1.42 6.49 -11.62
C PHE A 174 1.44 7.54 -12.75
N GLN A 175 2.08 7.23 -13.88
CA GLN A 175 2.10 8.07 -15.09
C GLN A 175 0.85 7.92 -15.97
N GLY A 176 -0.14 7.12 -15.53
CA GLY A 176 -1.40 6.88 -16.24
C GLY A 176 -1.39 5.66 -17.17
N ASN A 177 -0.35 4.84 -17.13
CA ASN A 177 -0.26 3.60 -17.92
C ASN A 177 -0.29 2.37 -17.00
N ASN A 178 -1.48 1.80 -16.79
CA ASN A 178 -1.68 0.64 -15.93
C ASN A 178 -1.29 -0.69 -16.61
N HIS A 179 -1.04 -0.71 -17.90
CA HIS A 179 -0.85 -1.95 -18.66
C HIS A 179 0.25 -2.87 -18.08
N ALA A 180 1.41 -2.30 -17.71
CA ALA A 180 2.49 -3.11 -17.12
C ALA A 180 2.09 -3.72 -15.76
N LEU A 181 1.29 -3.01 -14.98
CA LEU A 181 0.77 -3.52 -13.71
C LEU A 181 -0.31 -4.58 -13.92
N GLU A 182 -1.19 -4.40 -14.90
CA GLU A 182 -2.20 -5.40 -15.28
C GLU A 182 -1.56 -6.71 -15.72
N VAL A 183 -0.55 -6.66 -16.58
CA VAL A 183 0.19 -7.85 -17.05
C VAL A 183 0.88 -8.53 -15.86
N LEU A 184 1.57 -7.77 -15.02
CA LEU A 184 2.25 -8.32 -13.84
C LEU A 184 1.28 -9.03 -12.90
N LEU A 185 0.10 -8.44 -12.67
CA LEU A 185 -0.95 -9.02 -11.83
C LEU A 185 -1.57 -10.24 -12.48
N HIS A 186 -1.83 -10.19 -13.78
CA HIS A 186 -2.40 -11.32 -14.54
C HIS A 186 -1.48 -12.54 -14.48
N ASP A 187 -0.18 -12.35 -14.70
CA ASP A 187 0.80 -13.43 -14.70
C ASP A 187 1.03 -14.03 -13.30
N ALA A 188 0.81 -13.23 -12.25
CA ALA A 188 0.99 -13.64 -10.86
C ALA A 188 -0.27 -14.30 -10.25
N LEU A 189 -1.46 -14.13 -10.86
CA LEU A 189 -2.71 -14.64 -10.33
C LEU A 189 -3.01 -16.05 -10.82
N HIS A 190 -3.31 -16.95 -9.90
CA HIS A 190 -3.75 -18.32 -10.18
C HIS A 190 -5.05 -18.62 -9.42
N PRO A 191 -5.94 -19.46 -9.98
CA PRO A 191 -7.11 -19.90 -9.22
C PRO A 191 -6.68 -20.58 -7.91
N LEU A 192 -7.38 -20.28 -6.81
CA LEU A 192 -7.20 -21.04 -5.57
C LEU A 192 -7.61 -22.52 -5.82
N PRO A 193 -6.87 -23.49 -5.26
CA PRO A 193 -7.29 -24.87 -5.34
C PRO A 193 -8.68 -25.03 -4.70
N VAL A 194 -9.59 -25.64 -5.44
CA VAL A 194 -10.92 -25.96 -4.91
C VAL A 194 -10.71 -26.98 -3.79
N PRO A 195 -11.21 -26.73 -2.56
CA PRO A 195 -11.12 -27.72 -1.50
C PRO A 195 -11.77 -29.04 -1.98
N ASP A 196 -11.05 -30.14 -1.86
CA ASP A 196 -11.63 -31.47 -2.14
C ASP A 196 -12.92 -31.61 -1.33
N GLN A 197 -14.05 -31.75 -2.02
CA GLN A 197 -15.32 -32.09 -1.41
C GLN A 197 -15.19 -33.53 -0.90
N LYS A 198 -14.84 -33.65 0.38
CA LYS A 198 -14.91 -34.93 1.11
C LYS A 198 -16.30 -35.14 1.66
#